data_5ee66bdad34f7c0f79a1ea74b0ccdfc5
#
_entry.id   5ee66bdad34f7c0f79a1ea74b0ccdfc5
#
_cell.length_a   1.000
_cell.length_b   1.000
_cell.length_c   1.000
_cell.angle_alpha   90.00
_cell.angle_beta   90.00
_cell.angle_gamma   90.00
#
_symmetry.space_group_name_H-M   'P 1'
#
loop_
_entity.id
_entity.type
_entity.pdbx_description
1 polymer ?
#
loop_
_entity_poly.entity_id
_entity_poly.type
_entity_poly.pdbx_seq_one_letter_code
_entity_poly.pdbx_strand_id
1 'polypeptide(L)'
;RRIYPEAIIVHEGHIKNGNVVPSHSHEIVKSLENGKLIMTNQRYVSTPGGWHSWPCSTLTTVLMASDEDIGLILTGTILGATFLQSGIKYWDRFRASSWHGPTGNFWSSAFRLVGVPLFSPVGGSSEFLTMQAALPLIEQNQVVYCMEKDGGACRKCTKCLRRELIRTVIDSQFEPKWDTFDSPSIHAFLEKRPMFMGHIYSYAYSTHSESLPTWMTSRIQDLQKINTDWPMKQLDQSFDFVDEKWRNDLLKKINDFYQSMTIEEFNEMKTWGE
;
A
#
# COMPACT_ATOMS: atom_id res chain seq x y z
N ARG A 1 5.35 -11.12 -7.62
CA ARG A 1 5.69 -12.41 -8.27
C ARG A 1 4.59 -12.96 -9.18
N ARG A 2 3.30 -12.84 -8.86
CA ARG A 2 2.24 -13.33 -9.78
C ARG A 2 2.22 -12.58 -11.11
N ILE A 3 2.56 -11.27 -11.09
CA ILE A 3 2.60 -10.43 -12.30
C ILE A 3 3.89 -10.64 -13.08
N TYR A 4 5.03 -10.69 -12.37
CA TYR A 4 6.36 -10.91 -12.91
C TYR A 4 7.09 -11.96 -12.07
N PRO A 5 7.02 -13.26 -12.43
CA PRO A 5 7.74 -14.32 -11.71
C PRO A 5 9.26 -14.09 -11.66
N GLU A 6 9.81 -13.50 -12.72
CA GLU A 6 11.21 -13.17 -12.90
C GLU A 6 11.66 -11.91 -12.13
N ALA A 7 10.74 -11.15 -11.56
CA ALA A 7 11.07 -9.92 -10.83
C ALA A 7 12.00 -10.18 -9.65
N ILE A 8 13.08 -9.41 -9.58
CA ILE A 8 13.98 -9.38 -8.44
C ILE A 8 13.30 -8.64 -7.30
N ILE A 9 13.22 -9.27 -6.14
CA ILE A 9 12.67 -8.65 -4.92
C ILE A 9 13.84 -8.11 -4.11
N VAL A 10 13.91 -6.79 -4.02
CA VAL A 10 14.97 -6.10 -3.26
C VAL A 10 14.43 -5.64 -1.92
N HIS A 11 15.16 -5.94 -0.86
CA HIS A 11 14.91 -5.41 0.47
C HIS A 11 16.19 -4.81 1.04
N GLU A 12 16.09 -3.60 1.55
CA GLU A 12 17.20 -2.94 2.26
C GLU A 12 17.17 -3.30 3.73
N GLY A 13 18.24 -3.94 4.19
CA GLY A 13 18.49 -4.19 5.60
C GLY A 13 19.31 -3.08 6.24
N HIS A 14 19.16 -2.89 7.55
CA HIS A 14 19.89 -1.87 8.29
C HIS A 14 21.11 -2.42 9.02
N ILE A 15 22.20 -1.65 8.97
CA ILE A 15 23.38 -1.88 9.82
C ILE A 15 23.39 -0.81 10.93
N LYS A 16 23.40 -1.25 12.19
CA LYS A 16 23.52 -0.37 13.35
C LYS A 16 24.78 -0.75 14.13
N ASN A 17 25.69 0.20 14.30
CA ASN A 17 26.96 -0.01 15.01
C ASN A 17 27.78 -1.21 14.47
N GLY A 18 27.83 -1.35 13.15
CA GLY A 18 28.53 -2.45 12.48
C GLY A 18 27.82 -3.80 12.48
N ASN A 19 26.67 -3.92 13.15
CA ASN A 19 25.89 -5.16 13.22
C ASN A 19 24.62 -5.06 12.36
N VAL A 20 24.29 -6.17 11.71
CA VAL A 20 23.01 -6.33 11.00
C VAL A 20 21.88 -6.30 12.01
N VAL A 21 20.87 -5.45 11.77
CA VAL A 21 19.62 -5.49 12.54
C VAL A 21 18.71 -6.54 11.90
N PRO A 22 18.52 -7.70 12.52
CA PRO A 22 17.66 -8.73 11.96
C PRO A 22 16.22 -8.27 11.93
N SER A 23 15.48 -8.70 10.91
CA SER A 23 14.04 -8.51 10.82
C SER A 23 13.39 -9.70 10.13
N HIS A 24 12.12 -9.92 10.40
CA HIS A 24 11.35 -10.96 9.71
C HIS A 24 11.34 -10.77 8.18
N SER A 25 11.38 -9.53 7.70
CA SER A 25 11.50 -9.24 6.26
C SER A 25 12.79 -9.79 5.66
N HIS A 26 13.91 -9.79 6.38
CA HIS A 26 15.17 -10.37 5.92
C HIS A 26 15.04 -11.87 5.65
N GLU A 27 14.39 -12.59 6.56
CA GLU A 27 14.21 -14.04 6.43
C GLU A 27 13.27 -14.37 5.26
N ILE A 28 12.21 -13.59 5.09
CA ILE A 28 11.30 -13.73 3.93
C ILE A 28 12.08 -13.54 2.62
N VAL A 29 12.84 -12.46 2.50
CA VAL A 29 13.58 -12.15 1.25
C VAL A 29 14.64 -13.21 0.96
N LYS A 30 15.37 -13.67 1.97
CA LYS A 30 16.35 -14.76 1.82
C LYS A 30 15.72 -16.08 1.36
N SER A 31 14.47 -16.35 1.73
CA SER A 31 13.75 -17.56 1.33
C SER A 31 13.21 -17.50 -0.11
N LEU A 32 13.24 -16.32 -0.75
CA LEU A 32 12.77 -16.16 -2.12
C LEU A 32 13.90 -16.41 -3.11
N GLU A 33 13.62 -17.20 -4.15
CA GLU A 33 14.59 -17.54 -5.20
C GLU A 33 15.24 -16.30 -5.85
N ASN A 34 14.44 -15.25 -6.13
CA ASN A 34 14.91 -13.98 -6.70
C ASN A 34 14.98 -12.87 -5.64
N GLY A 35 15.09 -13.24 -4.36
CA GLY A 35 15.22 -12.29 -3.27
C GLY A 35 16.65 -11.77 -3.14
N LYS A 36 16.83 -10.44 -3.11
CA LYS A 36 18.11 -9.78 -2.83
C LYS A 36 18.02 -8.94 -1.59
N LEU A 37 18.80 -9.28 -0.58
CA LEU A 37 18.96 -8.48 0.62
C LEU A 37 20.21 -7.61 0.47
N ILE A 38 19.98 -6.29 0.44
CA ILE A 38 21.05 -5.31 0.35
C ILE A 38 21.24 -4.68 1.73
N MET A 39 22.43 -4.79 2.27
CA MET A 39 22.77 -4.22 3.57
C MET A 39 23.31 -2.81 3.38
N THR A 40 22.66 -1.84 3.98
CA THR A 40 23.07 -0.44 3.92
C THR A 40 23.27 0.13 5.33
N ASN A 41 24.15 1.11 5.46
CA ASN A 41 24.26 1.93 6.67
C ASN A 41 23.31 3.13 6.63
N GLN A 42 22.34 3.10 5.73
CA GLN A 42 21.44 4.21 5.45
C GLN A 42 20.50 4.49 6.62
N ARG A 43 20.79 5.56 7.37
CA ARG A 43 19.90 6.14 8.38
C ARG A 43 19.02 7.27 7.83
N TYR A 44 18.88 7.36 6.53
CA TYR A 44 18.35 8.57 5.86
C TYR A 44 16.86 8.80 6.09
N VAL A 45 16.12 7.82 6.57
CA VAL A 45 14.69 7.95 6.86
C VAL A 45 14.43 8.92 8.03
N SER A 46 15.44 9.25 8.82
CA SER A 46 15.29 10.05 10.05
C SER A 46 16.16 11.31 10.13
N THR A 47 16.89 11.70 9.08
CA THR A 47 17.72 12.89 9.13
C THR A 47 16.93 14.17 8.80
N PRO A 48 17.09 15.26 9.57
CA PRO A 48 16.55 16.58 9.20
C PRO A 48 17.20 17.04 7.89
N GLY A 49 16.41 17.41 6.90
CA GLY A 49 16.96 17.94 5.63
C GLY A 49 16.24 17.48 4.36
N GLY A 50 15.07 16.85 4.47
CA GLY A 50 14.19 16.66 3.32
C GLY A 50 14.38 15.38 2.51
N TRP A 51 15.30 14.53 2.86
CA TRP A 51 15.48 13.20 2.24
C TRP A 51 14.62 12.11 2.89
N HIS A 52 13.55 12.50 3.58
CA HIS A 52 12.66 11.60 4.32
C HIS A 52 11.70 10.80 3.44
N SER A 53 11.73 11.01 2.14
CA SER A 53 10.81 10.24 1.32
C SER A 53 11.35 8.82 1.18
N TRP A 54 10.49 7.86 1.43
CA TRP A 54 10.78 6.46 1.21
C TRP A 54 11.36 6.12 -0.20
N PRO A 55 11.28 6.98 -1.27
CA PRO A 55 12.01 6.74 -2.50
C PRO A 55 13.51 6.65 -2.34
N CYS A 56 14.07 7.25 -1.31
CA CYS A 56 15.50 7.08 -1.05
C CYS A 56 15.87 5.61 -0.84
N SER A 57 14.96 4.81 -0.32
CA SER A 57 15.17 3.37 -0.17
C SER A 57 15.26 2.62 -1.52
N THR A 58 14.82 3.22 -2.61
CA THR A 58 14.91 2.63 -3.94
C THR A 58 16.17 3.05 -4.72
N LEU A 59 16.96 4.00 -4.19
CA LEU A 59 18.21 4.43 -4.84
C LEU A 59 19.20 3.28 -5.00
N THR A 60 19.26 2.38 -4.04
CA THR A 60 20.12 1.19 -4.11
C THR A 60 19.74 0.31 -5.31
N THR A 61 18.45 0.18 -5.58
CA THR A 61 17.96 -0.55 -6.77
C THR A 61 18.37 0.13 -8.06
N VAL A 62 18.39 1.47 -8.10
CA VAL A 62 18.90 2.24 -9.27
C VAL A 62 20.38 1.98 -9.49
N LEU A 63 21.18 1.96 -8.42
CA LEU A 63 22.62 1.69 -8.51
C LEU A 63 22.92 0.28 -9.04
N MET A 64 22.03 -0.67 -8.82
CA MET A 64 22.13 -2.04 -9.32
C MET A 64 21.57 -2.21 -10.74
N ALA A 65 20.86 -1.21 -11.26
CA ALA A 65 20.05 -1.37 -12.46
C ALA A 65 20.87 -1.80 -13.69
N SER A 66 22.10 -1.31 -13.82
CA SER A 66 22.99 -1.70 -14.92
C SER A 66 23.48 -3.14 -14.79
N ASP A 67 23.86 -3.55 -13.59
CA ASP A 67 24.44 -4.88 -13.36
C ASP A 67 23.39 -6.00 -13.43
N GLU A 68 22.13 -5.67 -13.14
CA GLU A 68 21.02 -6.61 -13.07
C GLU A 68 20.03 -6.48 -14.24
N ASP A 69 20.35 -5.66 -15.25
CA ASP A 69 19.48 -5.37 -16.41
C ASP A 69 18.06 -4.95 -16.00
N ILE A 70 17.95 -4.06 -15.01
CA ILE A 70 16.67 -3.58 -14.48
C ILE A 70 16.13 -2.46 -15.36
N GLY A 71 15.02 -2.69 -16.05
CA GLY A 71 14.36 -1.68 -16.88
C GLY A 71 13.20 -0.93 -16.21
N LEU A 72 12.73 -1.40 -15.04
CA LEU A 72 11.60 -0.81 -14.32
C LEU A 72 11.67 -1.16 -12.84
N ILE A 73 11.43 -0.19 -11.97
CA ILE A 73 11.28 -0.41 -10.52
C ILE A 73 9.80 -0.41 -10.15
N LEU A 74 9.36 -1.48 -9.50
CA LEU A 74 8.00 -1.61 -9.02
C LEU A 74 7.91 -1.40 -7.50
N THR A 75 6.87 -0.70 -7.06
CA THR A 75 6.59 -0.43 -5.65
C THR A 75 5.22 -0.91 -5.24
N GLY A 76 4.94 -0.97 -3.94
CA GLY A 76 3.66 -1.41 -3.39
C GLY A 76 2.77 -0.26 -2.89
N THR A 77 2.89 0.95 -3.46
CA THR A 77 2.03 2.07 -3.05
C THR A 77 0.61 1.87 -3.58
N ILE A 78 -0.35 1.82 -2.69
CA ILE A 78 -1.76 1.53 -2.99
C ILE A 78 -2.56 2.81 -3.28
N LEU A 79 -3.78 2.63 -3.84
CA LEU A 79 -4.72 3.70 -4.19
C LEU A 79 -4.94 4.71 -3.05
N GLY A 80 -5.19 4.24 -1.84
CA GLY A 80 -5.41 5.10 -0.68
C GLY A 80 -4.21 5.99 -0.36
N ALA A 81 -2.98 5.52 -0.56
CA ALA A 81 -1.77 6.32 -0.38
C ALA A 81 -1.47 7.21 -1.57
N THR A 82 -1.92 6.85 -2.76
CA THR A 82 -1.67 7.58 -4.01
C THR A 82 -2.67 8.73 -4.21
N PHE A 83 -3.96 8.47 -4.02
CA PHE A 83 -5.03 9.39 -4.40
C PHE A 83 -5.91 9.91 -3.26
N LEU A 84 -6.01 9.21 -2.11
CA LEU A 84 -7.06 9.46 -1.12
C LEU A 84 -6.56 9.70 0.31
N GLN A 85 -5.28 9.94 0.52
CA GLN A 85 -4.73 9.99 1.88
C GLN A 85 -5.37 11.10 2.73
N SER A 86 -5.90 10.73 3.90
CA SER A 86 -6.43 11.63 4.92
C SER A 86 -7.50 12.60 4.41
N GLY A 87 -8.39 12.14 3.52
CA GLY A 87 -9.46 12.95 2.94
C GLY A 87 -8.99 14.02 1.95
N ILE A 88 -7.68 14.12 1.72
CA ILE A 88 -7.14 15.03 0.72
C ILE A 88 -7.06 14.29 -0.61
N LYS A 89 -7.65 14.88 -1.63
CA LYS A 89 -7.67 14.33 -2.98
C LYS A 89 -6.53 14.88 -3.81
N TYR A 90 -5.93 14.01 -4.59
CA TYR A 90 -4.77 14.34 -5.40
C TYR A 90 -4.99 14.06 -6.89
N TRP A 91 -6.25 14.13 -7.35
CA TRP A 91 -6.59 13.85 -8.74
C TRP A 91 -5.86 14.72 -9.74
N ASP A 92 -5.81 16.02 -9.48
CA ASP A 92 -5.21 17.00 -10.38
C ASP A 92 -3.70 17.15 -10.17
N ARG A 93 -3.24 16.70 -9.05
CA ARG A 93 -1.84 16.67 -8.70
C ARG A 93 -1.63 15.36 -8.01
N PHE A 94 -0.88 14.49 -8.54
CA PHE A 94 -0.40 13.41 -7.72
C PHE A 94 0.19 13.98 -6.46
N ARG A 95 -0.07 13.33 -5.36
CA ARG A 95 0.52 13.67 -4.09
C ARG A 95 2.01 13.95 -4.29
N ALA A 96 2.53 15.04 -3.73
CA ALA A 96 3.94 15.39 -3.85
C ALA A 96 4.90 14.30 -3.36
N SER A 97 4.41 13.41 -2.50
CA SER A 97 5.08 12.18 -2.05
C SER A 97 4.68 10.95 -2.86
N SER A 98 3.70 11.04 -3.76
CA SER A 98 3.36 9.97 -4.66
C SER A 98 4.27 10.05 -5.88
N TRP A 99 4.68 8.95 -6.34
CA TRP A 99 5.67 8.66 -7.33
C TRP A 99 5.18 8.82 -8.75
N HIS A 100 3.89 9.02 -8.90
CA HIS A 100 3.14 8.87 -10.10
C HIS A 100 2.59 10.20 -10.59
N GLY A 101 3.32 11.26 -10.60
CA GLY A 101 2.80 12.49 -11.16
C GLY A 101 3.46 12.87 -12.47
N PRO A 102 2.69 13.23 -13.50
CA PRO A 102 3.27 13.75 -14.73
C PRO A 102 3.94 15.11 -14.53
N THR A 103 3.58 15.83 -13.48
CA THR A 103 3.89 17.25 -13.34
C THR A 103 4.82 17.57 -12.17
N GLY A 104 5.84 16.79 -11.93
CA GLY A 104 6.87 17.29 -11.06
C GLY A 104 7.05 16.57 -9.74
N ASN A 105 6.72 15.34 -9.68
CA ASN A 105 7.31 14.53 -8.66
C ASN A 105 8.80 14.38 -8.99
N PHE A 106 9.63 15.04 -8.20
CA PHE A 106 11.08 15.03 -8.37
C PHE A 106 11.62 13.60 -8.56
N TRP A 107 11.12 12.64 -7.80
CA TRP A 107 11.60 11.27 -7.86
C TRP A 107 11.19 10.55 -9.14
N SER A 108 9.92 10.65 -9.57
CA SER A 108 9.51 10.07 -10.86
C SER A 108 10.34 10.61 -12.01
N SER A 109 10.59 11.93 -12.01
CA SER A 109 11.43 12.56 -13.02
C SER A 109 12.88 12.11 -12.93
N ALA A 110 13.46 12.05 -11.73
CA ALA A 110 14.82 11.60 -11.51
C ALA A 110 15.03 10.14 -11.97
N PHE A 111 14.13 9.25 -11.61
CA PHE A 111 14.19 7.84 -12.02
C PHE A 111 14.04 7.66 -13.55
N ARG A 112 13.17 8.45 -14.18
CA ARG A 112 13.06 8.47 -15.64
C ARG A 112 14.31 8.97 -16.33
N LEU A 113 14.92 10.03 -15.80
CA LEU A 113 16.16 10.58 -16.36
C LEU A 113 17.31 9.57 -16.34
N VAL A 114 17.38 8.73 -15.34
CA VAL A 114 18.39 7.66 -15.29
C VAL A 114 17.97 6.38 -16.04
N GLY A 115 16.85 6.41 -16.75
CA GLY A 115 16.40 5.30 -17.58
C GLY A 115 15.71 4.15 -16.85
N VAL A 116 15.48 4.28 -15.54
CA VAL A 116 14.86 3.24 -14.69
C VAL A 116 13.59 3.81 -14.04
N PRO A 117 12.48 3.91 -14.78
CA PRO A 117 11.25 4.49 -14.24
C PRO A 117 10.72 3.72 -13.03
N LEU A 118 10.07 4.46 -12.14
CA LEU A 118 9.46 3.94 -10.91
C LEU A 118 7.95 3.95 -11.05
N PHE A 119 7.30 2.84 -10.75
CA PHE A 119 5.86 2.70 -10.84
C PHE A 119 5.28 1.81 -9.73
N SER A 120 4.00 2.02 -9.36
CA SER A 120 3.27 1.09 -8.52
C SER A 120 2.14 0.41 -9.30
N PRO A 121 2.25 -0.88 -9.62
CA PRO A 121 1.20 -1.62 -10.32
C PRO A 121 -0.09 -1.72 -9.49
N VAL A 122 -0.01 -1.54 -8.18
CA VAL A 122 -1.16 -1.51 -7.27
C VAL A 122 -1.57 -0.08 -6.89
N GLY A 123 -1.06 0.93 -7.59
CA GLY A 123 -1.39 2.34 -7.35
C GLY A 123 -2.86 2.67 -7.55
N GLY A 124 -3.55 1.92 -8.39
CA GLY A 124 -4.99 1.96 -8.58
C GLY A 124 -5.79 0.96 -7.75
N SER A 125 -5.13 0.10 -6.96
CA SER A 125 -5.78 -0.90 -6.12
C SER A 125 -5.89 -0.41 -4.69
N SER A 126 -7.05 -0.63 -4.06
CA SER A 126 -7.22 -0.37 -2.63
C SER A 126 -6.49 -1.39 -1.74
N GLU A 127 -6.50 -1.15 -0.42
CA GLU A 127 -6.01 -2.15 0.54
C GLU A 127 -6.88 -3.43 0.54
N PHE A 128 -8.15 -3.37 0.18
CA PHE A 128 -9.00 -4.57 0.06
C PHE A 128 -8.47 -5.52 -1.00
N LEU A 129 -8.24 -5.02 -2.22
CA LEU A 129 -7.71 -5.83 -3.33
C LEU A 129 -6.33 -6.39 -3.02
N THR A 130 -5.43 -5.56 -2.52
CA THR A 130 -4.07 -5.99 -2.22
C THR A 130 -4.02 -6.98 -1.06
N MET A 131 -4.90 -6.83 -0.06
CA MET A 131 -5.03 -7.79 1.02
C MET A 131 -5.60 -9.12 0.52
N GLN A 132 -6.63 -9.09 -0.31
CA GLN A 132 -7.22 -10.31 -0.91
C GLN A 132 -6.16 -11.10 -1.68
N ALA A 133 -5.34 -10.43 -2.48
CA ALA A 133 -4.23 -11.08 -3.19
C ALA A 133 -3.13 -11.60 -2.26
N ALA A 134 -2.93 -10.96 -1.10
CA ALA A 134 -1.89 -11.31 -0.15
C ALA A 134 -2.32 -12.35 0.89
N LEU A 135 -3.62 -12.63 1.06
CA LEU A 135 -4.11 -13.56 2.08
C LEU A 135 -3.37 -14.90 2.12
N PRO A 136 -3.17 -15.62 1.00
CA PRO A 136 -2.46 -16.89 1.04
C PRO A 136 -1.01 -16.76 1.52
N LEU A 137 -0.37 -15.63 1.24
CA LEU A 137 1.01 -15.35 1.67
C LEU A 137 1.07 -15.00 3.16
N ILE A 138 0.04 -14.28 3.65
CA ILE A 138 -0.11 -13.95 5.07
C ILE A 138 -0.28 -15.21 5.90
N GLU A 139 -1.12 -16.12 5.46
CA GLU A 139 -1.39 -17.42 6.12
C GLU A 139 -0.15 -18.31 6.16
N GLN A 140 0.71 -18.21 5.15
CA GLN A 140 1.99 -18.90 5.09
C GLN A 140 3.14 -18.14 5.81
N ASN A 141 2.87 -17.03 6.50
CA ASN A 141 3.86 -16.16 7.11
C ASN A 141 4.94 -15.62 6.14
N GLN A 142 4.57 -15.47 4.87
CA GLN A 142 5.45 -14.95 3.82
C GLN A 142 5.34 -13.43 3.64
N VAL A 143 4.59 -12.75 4.50
CA VAL A 143 4.41 -11.30 4.49
C VAL A 143 4.46 -10.74 5.91
N VAL A 144 5.12 -9.61 6.09
CA VAL A 144 5.12 -8.89 7.38
C VAL A 144 3.74 -8.30 7.63
N TYR A 145 3.08 -8.78 8.68
CA TYR A 145 1.74 -8.30 9.03
C TYR A 145 1.78 -6.99 9.83
N CYS A 146 2.71 -6.82 10.73
CA CYS A 146 2.79 -5.65 11.62
C CYS A 146 4.23 -5.22 11.85
N MET A 147 4.48 -3.89 11.81
CA MET A 147 5.81 -3.31 12.09
C MET A 147 6.16 -3.26 13.58
N GLU A 148 5.13 -3.26 14.45
CA GLU A 148 5.29 -3.20 15.92
C GLU A 148 5.64 -4.56 16.54
N LYS A 149 5.39 -5.63 15.79
CA LYS A 149 5.69 -6.99 16.21
C LYS A 149 6.30 -7.73 15.03
N ASP A 150 7.46 -8.27 15.24
CA ASP A 150 8.18 -9.01 14.20
C ASP A 150 7.35 -10.19 13.68
N GLY A 151 6.92 -10.06 12.42
CA GLY A 151 6.17 -11.06 11.67
C GLY A 151 4.68 -11.20 11.97
N GLY A 152 4.21 -10.93 13.18
CA GLY A 152 2.82 -11.18 13.57
C GLY A 152 1.97 -9.91 13.77
N ALA A 153 0.68 -10.07 14.06
CA ALA A 153 -0.20 -8.98 14.44
C ALA A 153 0.04 -8.55 15.89
N CYS A 154 0.34 -7.27 16.14
CA CYS A 154 0.43 -6.76 17.52
C CYS A 154 -0.95 -6.61 18.18
N ARG A 155 -2.02 -6.48 17.36
CA ARG A 155 -3.43 -6.28 17.77
C ARG A 155 -3.66 -5.07 18.69
N LYS A 156 -2.82 -4.04 18.60
CA LYS A 156 -2.91 -2.81 19.40
C LYS A 156 -2.82 -1.55 18.57
N CYS A 157 -2.28 -1.62 17.36
CA CYS A 157 -2.09 -0.47 16.50
C CYS A 157 -3.20 -0.32 15.47
N THR A 158 -3.39 0.90 14.97
CA THR A 158 -4.38 1.25 13.95
C THR A 158 -4.18 0.48 12.64
N LYS A 159 -2.94 0.09 12.31
CA LYS A 159 -2.64 -0.72 11.13
C LYS A 159 -3.19 -2.15 11.27
N CYS A 160 -3.05 -2.75 12.46
CA CYS A 160 -3.66 -4.07 12.72
C CYS A 160 -5.18 -3.98 12.72
N LEU A 161 -5.78 -2.95 13.35
CA LEU A 161 -7.21 -2.71 13.30
C LEU A 161 -7.72 -2.63 11.85
N ARG A 162 -7.07 -1.82 11.02
CA ARG A 162 -7.47 -1.67 9.61
C ARG A 162 -7.38 -2.99 8.85
N ARG A 163 -6.35 -3.80 9.11
CA ARG A 163 -6.21 -5.11 8.48
C ARG A 163 -7.25 -6.12 8.95
N GLU A 164 -7.59 -6.10 10.24
CA GLU A 164 -8.70 -6.90 10.79
C GLU A 164 -10.01 -6.51 10.10
N LEU A 165 -10.27 -5.21 9.97
CA LEU A 165 -11.44 -4.66 9.29
C LEU A 165 -11.53 -5.08 7.82
N ILE A 166 -10.43 -4.96 7.07
CA ILE A 166 -10.37 -5.39 5.68
C ILE A 166 -10.65 -6.89 5.58
N ARG A 167 -10.06 -7.67 6.46
CA ARG A 167 -10.24 -9.12 6.44
C ARG A 167 -11.68 -9.53 6.72
N THR A 168 -12.39 -8.83 7.61
CA THR A 168 -13.82 -9.03 7.86
C THR A 168 -14.66 -8.82 6.60
N VAL A 169 -14.26 -7.90 5.73
CA VAL A 169 -14.99 -7.61 4.48
C VAL A 169 -14.69 -8.63 3.38
N ILE A 170 -13.44 -9.09 3.25
CA ILE A 170 -13.03 -9.93 2.11
C ILE A 170 -13.07 -11.44 2.40
N ASP A 171 -13.26 -11.85 3.64
CA ASP A 171 -13.22 -13.24 4.10
C ASP A 171 -14.39 -13.51 5.04
N SER A 172 -15.46 -14.05 4.49
CA SER A 172 -16.70 -14.34 5.25
C SER A 172 -16.53 -15.40 6.35
N GLN A 173 -15.42 -16.16 6.35
CA GLN A 173 -15.11 -17.14 7.38
C GLN A 173 -14.20 -16.57 8.48
N PHE A 174 -13.77 -15.32 8.32
CA PHE A 174 -12.88 -14.70 9.29
C PHE A 174 -13.64 -14.23 10.53
N GLU A 175 -13.17 -14.65 11.69
CA GLU A 175 -13.70 -14.22 12.98
C GLU A 175 -12.79 -13.14 13.59
N PRO A 176 -13.19 -11.86 13.52
CA PRO A 176 -12.36 -10.76 14.02
C PRO A 176 -12.32 -10.71 15.56
N LYS A 177 -11.16 -10.33 16.11
CA LYS A 177 -10.96 -10.20 17.56
C LYS A 177 -11.06 -8.74 18.00
N TRP A 178 -12.23 -8.15 17.86
CA TRP A 178 -12.47 -6.72 18.10
C TRP A 178 -12.11 -6.23 19.50
N ASP A 179 -12.32 -7.04 20.53
CA ASP A 179 -12.06 -6.66 21.94
C ASP A 179 -10.59 -6.29 22.17
N THR A 180 -9.67 -6.82 21.38
CA THR A 180 -8.24 -6.50 21.48
C THR A 180 -7.90 -5.09 21.04
N PHE A 181 -8.82 -4.42 20.32
CA PHE A 181 -8.66 -3.06 19.80
C PHE A 181 -9.46 -2.01 20.55
N ASP A 182 -10.29 -2.41 21.49
CA ASP A 182 -11.07 -1.48 22.31
C ASP A 182 -10.17 -0.76 23.31
N SER A 183 -9.62 0.37 22.88
CA SER A 183 -8.65 1.15 23.64
C SER A 183 -8.77 2.66 23.37
N PRO A 184 -8.40 3.52 24.34
CA PRO A 184 -8.46 4.98 24.15
C PRO A 184 -7.68 5.49 22.93
N SER A 185 -6.53 4.89 22.61
CA SER A 185 -5.72 5.30 21.45
C SER A 185 -6.39 4.98 20.12
N ILE A 186 -7.06 3.86 20.03
CA ILE A 186 -7.85 3.46 18.85
C ILE A 186 -9.10 4.34 18.74
N HIS A 187 -9.79 4.62 19.85
CA HIS A 187 -10.93 5.54 19.85
C HIS A 187 -10.56 6.91 19.33
N ALA A 188 -9.50 7.52 19.87
CA ALA A 188 -9.01 8.82 19.44
C ALA A 188 -8.59 8.83 17.95
N PHE A 189 -8.08 7.72 17.44
CA PHE A 189 -7.78 7.59 16.01
C PHE A 189 -9.06 7.58 15.16
N LEU A 190 -10.08 6.82 15.56
CA LEU A 190 -11.35 6.71 14.83
C LEU A 190 -12.18 8.00 14.84
N GLU A 191 -12.00 8.85 15.85
CA GLU A 191 -12.66 10.16 15.98
C GLU A 191 -11.94 11.28 15.20
N LYS A 192 -10.69 11.04 14.78
CA LYS A 192 -9.92 12.05 14.06
C LYS A 192 -10.49 12.31 12.65
N ARG A 193 -10.67 13.60 12.31
CA ARG A 193 -11.08 14.05 10.98
C ARG A 193 -10.06 15.02 10.39
N PRO A 194 -9.74 14.93 9.08
CA PRO A 194 -10.09 13.83 8.19
C PRO A 194 -9.40 12.53 8.62
N MET A 195 -10.10 11.41 8.45
CA MET A 195 -9.59 10.10 8.88
C MET A 195 -8.56 9.58 7.87
N PHE A 196 -7.41 9.13 8.38
CA PHE A 196 -6.42 8.44 7.54
C PHE A 196 -6.97 7.13 6.99
N MET A 197 -6.97 6.98 5.67
CA MET A 197 -7.58 5.84 4.96
C MET A 197 -9.08 5.67 5.26
N GLY A 198 -9.79 6.77 5.45
CA GLY A 198 -11.21 6.78 5.85
C GLY A 198 -12.13 5.99 4.93
N HIS A 199 -11.81 5.90 3.63
CA HIS A 199 -12.57 5.08 2.67
C HIS A 199 -12.67 3.61 3.06
N ILE A 200 -11.67 3.06 3.74
CA ILE A 200 -11.69 1.67 4.20
C ILE A 200 -12.73 1.48 5.29
N TYR A 201 -12.76 2.39 6.26
CA TYR A 201 -13.73 2.37 7.36
C TYR A 201 -15.15 2.66 6.86
N SER A 202 -15.29 3.60 5.93
CA SER A 202 -16.56 3.93 5.32
C SER A 202 -17.15 2.76 4.54
N TYR A 203 -16.36 2.10 3.71
CA TYR A 203 -16.82 0.95 2.93
C TYR A 203 -17.21 -0.22 3.83
N ALA A 204 -16.37 -0.56 4.81
CA ALA A 204 -16.70 -1.61 5.78
C ALA A 204 -18.00 -1.29 6.56
N TYR A 205 -18.20 -0.03 6.97
CA TYR A 205 -19.42 0.40 7.62
C TYR A 205 -20.64 0.33 6.70
N SER A 206 -20.50 0.73 5.43
CA SER A 206 -21.60 0.70 4.47
C SER A 206 -22.05 -0.72 4.11
N THR A 207 -21.11 -1.69 4.11
CA THR A 207 -21.39 -3.06 3.61
C THR A 207 -21.46 -4.13 4.70
N HIS A 208 -20.84 -3.91 5.88
CA HIS A 208 -20.68 -4.92 6.94
C HIS A 208 -20.91 -4.35 8.35
N SER A 209 -21.76 -3.34 8.49
CA SER A 209 -22.00 -2.67 9.79
C SER A 209 -22.43 -3.63 10.92
N GLU A 210 -23.15 -4.70 10.58
CA GLU A 210 -23.61 -5.71 11.55
C GLU A 210 -22.45 -6.55 12.12
N SER A 211 -21.35 -6.67 11.39
CA SER A 211 -20.15 -7.39 11.81
C SER A 211 -19.18 -6.53 12.62
N LEU A 212 -19.46 -5.23 12.74
CA LEU A 212 -18.59 -4.29 13.44
C LEU A 212 -19.09 -4.05 14.87
N PRO A 213 -18.19 -3.90 15.86
CA PRO A 213 -18.58 -3.65 17.24
C PRO A 213 -19.16 -2.22 17.39
N THR A 214 -20.10 -2.07 18.29
CA THR A 214 -20.81 -0.79 18.55
C THR A 214 -19.83 0.35 18.87
N TRP A 215 -18.76 0.07 19.63
CA TRP A 215 -17.77 1.09 19.96
C TRP A 215 -17.04 1.65 18.71
N MET A 216 -16.93 0.86 17.64
CA MET A 216 -16.35 1.32 16.37
C MET A 216 -17.40 2.05 15.52
N THR A 217 -18.57 1.43 15.31
CA THR A 217 -19.62 2.00 14.44
C THR A 217 -20.08 3.38 14.91
N SER A 218 -20.21 3.59 16.24
CA SER A 218 -20.56 4.91 16.81
C SER A 218 -19.56 6.03 16.48
N ARG A 219 -18.32 5.69 16.15
CA ARG A 219 -17.24 6.66 15.85
C ARG A 219 -17.00 6.90 14.37
N ILE A 220 -17.53 6.01 13.52
CA ILE A 220 -17.32 6.09 12.06
C ILE A 220 -18.63 6.32 11.29
N GLN A 221 -19.76 6.36 11.94
CA GLN A 221 -21.10 6.51 11.32
C GLN A 221 -21.30 7.85 10.58
N ASP A 222 -20.50 8.85 10.90
CA ASP A 222 -20.50 10.17 10.25
C ASP A 222 -19.62 10.25 8.99
N LEU A 223 -18.88 9.18 8.68
CA LEU A 223 -18.12 9.12 7.44
C LEU A 223 -19.09 9.09 6.24
N GLN A 224 -18.68 9.77 5.17
CA GLN A 224 -19.43 9.71 3.92
C GLN A 224 -19.55 8.25 3.46
N LYS A 225 -20.78 7.79 3.24
CA LYS A 225 -21.05 6.43 2.77
C LYS A 225 -20.45 6.19 1.39
N ILE A 226 -20.07 4.95 1.17
CA ILE A 226 -19.70 4.44 -0.16
C ILE A 226 -20.83 3.54 -0.63
N ASN A 227 -21.41 3.86 -1.79
CA ASN A 227 -22.61 3.21 -2.33
C ASN A 227 -22.30 2.21 -3.44
N THR A 228 -21.09 2.25 -3.99
CA THR A 228 -20.63 1.30 -5.01
C THR A 228 -19.44 0.48 -4.51
N ASP A 229 -19.00 -0.48 -5.31
CA ASP A 229 -17.91 -1.38 -4.95
C ASP A 229 -16.53 -0.89 -5.42
N TRP A 230 -16.36 0.42 -5.66
CA TRP A 230 -15.07 0.95 -6.11
C TRP A 230 -13.87 0.56 -5.21
N PRO A 231 -14.00 0.38 -3.88
CA PRO A 231 -12.86 -0.09 -3.07
C PRO A 231 -12.45 -1.53 -3.40
N MET A 232 -13.32 -2.31 -4.04
CA MET A 232 -13.07 -3.68 -4.51
C MET A 232 -12.71 -3.75 -6.00
N LYS A 233 -12.42 -2.59 -6.64
CA LYS A 233 -12.11 -2.49 -8.06
C LYS A 233 -10.77 -1.80 -8.30
N GLN A 234 -10.18 -2.06 -9.46
CA GLN A 234 -8.94 -1.44 -9.92
C GLN A 234 -9.22 -0.15 -10.68
N LEU A 235 -8.49 0.89 -10.36
CA LEU A 235 -8.47 2.15 -11.11
C LEU A 235 -7.48 2.06 -12.28
N ASP A 236 -7.96 1.83 -13.48
CA ASP A 236 -7.11 1.64 -14.67
C ASP A 236 -6.36 2.92 -15.07
N GLN A 237 -6.93 4.10 -14.80
CA GLN A 237 -6.30 5.40 -15.07
C GLN A 237 -4.99 5.59 -14.30
N SER A 238 -4.75 4.80 -13.24
CA SER A 238 -3.46 4.79 -12.55
C SER A 238 -2.30 4.41 -13.48
N PHE A 239 -2.58 3.68 -14.57
CA PHE A 239 -1.59 3.27 -15.56
C PHE A 239 -1.28 4.34 -16.62
N ASP A 240 -2.03 5.43 -16.68
CA ASP A 240 -1.75 6.55 -17.59
C ASP A 240 -0.39 7.22 -17.31
N PHE A 241 0.17 6.97 -16.15
CA PHE A 241 1.47 7.49 -15.69
C PHE A 241 2.65 6.58 -15.98
N VAL A 242 2.39 5.39 -16.51
CA VAL A 242 3.41 4.42 -16.92
C VAL A 242 3.84 4.73 -18.36
N ASP A 243 5.12 4.58 -18.63
CA ASP A 243 5.61 4.66 -20.00
C ASP A 243 4.92 3.62 -20.88
N GLU A 244 4.55 4.02 -22.09
CA GLU A 244 3.71 3.23 -22.99
C GLU A 244 4.23 1.81 -23.22
N LYS A 245 5.54 1.64 -23.31
CA LYS A 245 6.19 0.32 -23.49
C LYS A 245 5.83 -0.69 -22.37
N TRP A 246 5.48 -0.22 -21.16
CA TRP A 246 5.13 -1.08 -20.03
C TRP A 246 3.63 -1.12 -19.75
N ARG A 247 2.91 -0.05 -20.16
CA ARG A 247 1.51 0.18 -19.78
C ARG A 247 0.61 -1.00 -20.14
N ASN A 248 0.61 -1.41 -21.39
CA ASN A 248 -0.31 -2.43 -21.88
C ASN A 248 -0.05 -3.80 -21.23
N ASP A 249 1.21 -4.16 -21.05
CA ASP A 249 1.57 -5.42 -20.40
C ASP A 249 1.18 -5.43 -18.92
N LEU A 250 1.48 -4.35 -18.19
CA LEU A 250 1.12 -4.19 -16.77
C LEU A 250 -0.39 -4.21 -16.58
N LEU A 251 -1.12 -3.42 -17.37
CA LEU A 251 -2.58 -3.33 -17.27
C LEU A 251 -3.24 -4.69 -17.56
N LYS A 252 -2.80 -5.37 -18.61
CA LYS A 252 -3.28 -6.72 -18.92
C LYS A 252 -3.07 -7.68 -17.74
N LYS A 253 -1.86 -7.72 -17.20
CA LYS A 253 -1.51 -8.61 -16.08
C LYS A 253 -2.26 -8.28 -14.79
N ILE A 254 -2.55 -7.01 -14.54
CA ILE A 254 -3.36 -6.61 -13.37
C ILE A 254 -4.81 -7.01 -13.56
N ASN A 255 -5.37 -6.80 -14.75
CA ASN A 255 -6.76 -7.11 -15.05
C ASN A 255 -7.05 -8.63 -15.09
N ASP A 256 -6.02 -9.48 -15.17
CA ASP A 256 -6.15 -10.91 -14.93
C ASP A 256 -6.52 -11.24 -13.47
N PHE A 257 -6.28 -10.31 -12.53
CA PHE A 257 -6.55 -10.50 -11.09
C PHE A 257 -7.68 -9.64 -10.55
N TYR A 258 -7.89 -8.45 -11.11
CA TYR A 258 -8.81 -7.46 -10.58
C TYR A 258 -9.76 -6.97 -11.66
N GLN A 259 -10.99 -6.68 -11.25
CA GLN A 259 -11.96 -6.02 -12.12
C GLN A 259 -11.71 -4.52 -12.12
N SER A 260 -11.81 -3.90 -13.29
CA SER A 260 -11.73 -2.44 -13.45
C SER A 260 -12.96 -1.74 -12.88
N MET A 261 -12.77 -0.53 -12.38
CA MET A 261 -13.87 0.36 -11.99
C MET A 261 -14.71 0.73 -13.19
N THR A 262 -16.02 0.79 -12.99
CA THR A 262 -16.95 1.44 -13.94
C THR A 262 -16.79 2.96 -13.87
N ILE A 263 -17.40 3.68 -14.82
CA ILE A 263 -17.43 5.15 -14.80
C ILE A 263 -18.16 5.67 -13.55
N GLU A 264 -19.23 5.01 -13.13
CA GLU A 264 -19.98 5.37 -11.93
C GLU A 264 -19.11 5.22 -10.66
N GLU A 265 -18.46 4.07 -10.50
CA GLU A 265 -17.54 3.79 -9.39
C GLU A 265 -16.37 4.79 -9.36
N PHE A 266 -15.79 5.10 -10.50
CA PHE A 266 -14.75 6.12 -10.62
C PHE A 266 -15.25 7.51 -10.21
N ASN A 267 -16.45 7.92 -10.62
CA ASN A 267 -17.02 9.22 -10.27
C ASN A 267 -17.32 9.29 -8.76
N GLU A 268 -17.87 8.24 -8.16
CA GLU A 268 -18.08 8.19 -6.72
C GLU A 268 -16.74 8.29 -5.97
N MET A 269 -15.74 7.49 -6.35
CA MET A 269 -14.42 7.55 -5.74
C MET A 269 -13.80 8.94 -5.85
N LYS A 270 -13.96 9.59 -7.01
CA LYS A 270 -13.43 10.93 -7.26
C LYS A 270 -14.07 12.00 -6.39
N THR A 271 -15.35 11.86 -6.06
CA THR A 271 -16.09 12.81 -5.22
C THR A 271 -16.14 12.41 -3.74
N TRP A 272 -15.72 11.20 -3.39
CA TRP A 272 -15.75 10.73 -2.02
C TRP A 272 -14.86 11.57 -1.10
N GLY A 273 -15.37 11.96 0.09
CA GLY A 273 -14.64 12.74 1.09
C GLY A 273 -14.57 14.25 0.81
N GLU A 274 -15.38 14.78 -0.09
CA GLU A 274 -15.58 16.24 -0.29
C GLU A 274 -16.46 16.88 0.76
#